data_a13627e10836485ed797a0070f6ed554
#
_entry.id   a13627e10836485ed797a0070f6ed554
#
_cell.length_a   1.000
_cell.length_b   1.000
_cell.length_c   1.000
_cell.angle_alpha   90.00
_cell.angle_beta   90.00
_cell.angle_gamma   90.00
#
_symmetry.space_group_name_H-M   'P 1'
#
loop_
_entity.id
_entity.type
_entity.pdbx_description
1 polymer ?
#
loop_
_entity_poly.entity_id
_entity_poly.type
_entity_poly.pdbx_seq_one_letter_code
_entity_poly.pdbx_strand_id
1 'polypeptide(L)'
;QNFSVTAYAAEIEEGNKAPSGILYTDIPAAIEGYVEEHTETMAGMSVAVYDGNGVIYQNNFGYADKENNIEVDEQTVFDWGSTSKLFIWISVMQLVEQGKLDLEEDIRNYLPDDFLKNLTYDTEITMIHLMTHQAGFQETYFIQTADENEICSLEEALSSHQPKQIYEPGEVTAYSNWGAALAAFIVECVSGTDYVEYVHKNIFEPLGMEHTSIGATYQDHAWVKAQREKLACYDTSGEKVPGKGMYYTFIYPAGSAVGTISDLLTFAQAITPNENKPCPLFEKQETLE
;
A
#
# COMPACT_ATOMS: atom_id res chain seq x y z
N GLN A 1 34.66 -3.24 -4.23
CA GLN A 1 33.50 -3.22 -5.15
C GLN A 1 32.86 -1.86 -5.01
N ASN A 2 32.86 -1.09 -6.11
CA ASN A 2 32.32 0.27 -6.14
C ASN A 2 30.79 0.19 -6.15
N PHE A 3 30.16 0.52 -5.03
CA PHE A 3 28.73 0.80 -5.00
C PHE A 3 28.49 2.15 -5.66
N SER A 4 27.66 2.17 -6.69
CA SER A 4 27.17 3.41 -7.28
C SER A 4 26.18 4.04 -6.29
N VAL A 5 26.68 4.94 -5.46
CA VAL A 5 25.85 5.70 -4.51
C VAL A 5 25.30 6.90 -5.25
N THR A 6 24.03 6.85 -5.64
CA THR A 6 23.27 8.05 -5.96
C THR A 6 22.63 8.54 -4.65
N ALA A 7 23.45 9.09 -3.75
CA ALA A 7 22.95 9.72 -2.54
C ALA A 7 22.36 11.07 -2.92
N TYR A 8 21.04 11.21 -2.90
CA TYR A 8 20.37 12.50 -2.80
C TYR A 8 20.42 12.91 -1.33
N ALA A 9 21.37 13.78 -0.99
CA ALA A 9 21.34 14.49 0.29
C ALA A 9 20.88 15.93 0.02
N ALA A 10 19.74 16.31 0.58
CA ALA A 10 19.44 17.72 0.80
C ALA A 10 20.56 18.32 1.67
N GLU A 11 20.78 19.66 1.62
CA GLU A 11 21.67 20.32 2.57
C GLU A 11 21.14 20.05 3.98
N ILE A 12 21.75 19.04 4.65
CA ILE A 12 21.38 18.65 6.02
C ILE A 12 21.97 19.71 6.94
N GLU A 13 21.11 20.47 7.62
CA GLU A 13 21.56 21.39 8.67
C GLU A 13 22.25 20.60 9.79
N GLU A 14 23.48 21.03 10.12
CA GLU A 14 24.23 20.44 11.23
C GLU A 14 23.42 20.52 12.53
N GLY A 15 23.19 19.37 13.15
CA GLY A 15 22.48 19.27 14.43
C GLY A 15 21.05 18.76 14.38
N ASN A 16 20.43 18.60 13.20
CA ASN A 16 19.12 17.98 13.06
C ASN A 16 19.16 16.52 13.48
N LYS A 17 18.13 16.08 14.22
CA LYS A 17 18.02 14.72 14.78
C LYS A 17 16.70 14.09 14.42
N ALA A 18 16.74 12.78 14.12
CA ALA A 18 15.55 11.95 14.10
C ALA A 18 14.93 11.81 15.50
N PRO A 19 13.65 11.42 15.64
CA PRO A 19 13.01 11.17 16.93
C PRO A 19 13.76 10.15 17.82
N SER A 20 14.55 9.25 17.22
CA SER A 20 15.44 8.32 17.92
C SER A 20 16.67 8.99 18.57
N GLY A 21 16.92 10.27 18.26
CA GLY A 21 18.09 11.00 18.71
C GLY A 21 19.33 10.88 17.80
N ILE A 22 19.26 10.09 16.74
CA ILE A 22 20.35 9.93 15.73
C ILE A 22 20.42 11.24 14.94
N LEU A 23 21.63 11.77 14.74
CA LEU A 23 21.84 12.90 13.85
C LEU A 23 21.51 12.52 12.40
N TYR A 24 20.94 13.43 11.63
CA TYR A 24 20.65 13.17 10.22
C TYR A 24 21.92 12.82 9.44
N THR A 25 23.06 13.42 9.79
CA THR A 25 24.37 13.09 9.22
C THR A 25 24.83 11.66 9.48
N ASP A 26 24.33 11.01 10.52
CA ASP A 26 24.73 9.66 10.93
C ASP A 26 23.77 8.59 10.40
N ILE A 27 22.60 8.98 9.83
CA ILE A 27 21.61 8.06 9.26
C ILE A 27 22.19 7.13 8.21
N PRO A 28 22.96 7.61 7.21
CA PRO A 28 23.58 6.74 6.20
C PRO A 28 24.41 5.62 6.84
N ALA A 29 25.33 5.97 7.72
CA ALA A 29 26.20 4.99 8.39
C ALA A 29 25.43 4.00 9.27
N ALA A 30 24.35 4.45 9.93
CA ALA A 30 23.51 3.57 10.74
C ALA A 30 22.75 2.55 9.88
N ILE A 31 22.24 2.96 8.72
CA ILE A 31 21.55 2.06 7.78
C ILE A 31 22.54 1.08 7.14
N GLU A 32 23.69 1.56 6.68
CA GLU A 32 24.73 0.72 6.07
C GLU A 32 25.23 -0.33 7.05
N GLY A 33 25.48 0.07 8.31
CA GLY A 33 25.87 -0.88 9.36
C GLY A 33 24.79 -1.94 9.62
N TYR A 34 23.51 -1.56 9.65
CA TYR A 34 22.41 -2.52 9.76
C TYR A 34 22.40 -3.52 8.59
N VAL A 35 22.56 -3.03 7.37
CA VAL A 35 22.62 -3.89 6.17
C VAL A 35 23.77 -4.87 6.24
N GLU A 36 24.98 -4.41 6.64
CA GLU A 36 26.16 -5.27 6.78
C GLU A 36 25.96 -6.39 7.79
N GLU A 37 25.28 -6.11 8.92
CA GLU A 37 24.96 -7.10 9.96
C GLU A 37 23.92 -8.12 9.52
N HIS A 38 23.10 -7.85 8.50
CA HIS A 38 21.96 -8.69 8.11
C HIS A 38 22.07 -9.28 6.69
N THR A 39 23.25 -9.25 6.07
CA THR A 39 23.47 -9.73 4.70
C THR A 39 23.10 -11.20 4.47
N GLU A 40 23.12 -12.04 5.50
CA GLU A 40 22.77 -13.46 5.40
C GLU A 40 21.24 -13.68 5.40
N THR A 41 20.47 -12.82 6.08
CA THR A 41 19.02 -12.96 6.25
C THR A 41 18.21 -11.99 5.38
N MET A 42 18.85 -10.99 4.79
CA MET A 42 18.24 -10.01 3.92
C MET A 42 18.76 -10.16 2.49
N ALA A 43 17.89 -10.45 1.53
CA ALA A 43 18.28 -10.60 0.13
C ALA A 43 18.58 -9.23 -0.49
N GLY A 44 17.68 -8.29 -0.36
CA GLY A 44 17.82 -6.93 -0.88
C GLY A 44 16.87 -5.96 -0.20
N MET A 45 17.18 -4.67 -0.27
CA MET A 45 16.43 -3.60 0.37
C MET A 45 16.53 -2.31 -0.44
N SER A 46 15.42 -1.58 -0.56
CA SER A 46 15.41 -0.16 -0.90
C SER A 46 14.94 0.63 0.32
N VAL A 47 15.60 1.72 0.62
CA VAL A 47 15.28 2.57 1.76
C VAL A 47 15.29 4.04 1.37
N ALA A 48 14.33 4.79 1.90
CA ALA A 48 14.30 6.24 1.82
C ALA A 48 13.95 6.83 3.18
N VAL A 49 14.63 7.89 3.55
CA VAL A 49 14.37 8.67 4.75
C VAL A 49 14.12 10.12 4.34
N TYR A 50 13.07 10.70 4.85
CA TYR A 50 12.66 12.07 4.53
C TYR A 50 12.10 12.79 5.76
N ASP A 51 12.04 14.11 5.68
CA ASP A 51 11.32 14.99 6.61
C ASP A 51 10.49 16.03 5.84
N GLY A 52 9.93 17.01 6.55
CA GLY A 52 9.16 18.09 5.94
C GLY A 52 9.93 18.96 4.92
N ASN A 53 11.27 18.92 4.92
CA ASN A 53 12.13 19.70 4.03
C ASN A 53 12.54 18.92 2.77
N GLY A 54 12.57 17.59 2.84
CA GLY A 54 12.92 16.76 1.70
C GLY A 54 13.52 15.41 2.07
N VAL A 55 14.18 14.79 1.09
CA VAL A 55 14.84 13.49 1.25
C VAL A 55 16.17 13.66 1.96
N ILE A 56 16.33 12.97 3.08
CA ILE A 56 17.56 12.95 3.88
C ILE A 56 18.51 11.90 3.33
N TYR A 57 17.99 10.72 2.98
CA TYR A 57 18.77 9.59 2.50
C TYR A 57 17.91 8.67 1.63
N GLN A 58 18.49 8.15 0.56
CA GLN A 58 17.88 7.09 -0.25
C GLN A 58 18.99 6.21 -0.79
N ASN A 59 18.85 4.88 -0.67
CA ASN A 59 19.80 3.91 -1.22
C ASN A 59 19.14 2.54 -1.46
N ASN A 60 19.84 1.71 -2.23
CA ASN A 60 19.47 0.35 -2.59
C ASN A 60 20.59 -0.61 -2.20
N PHE A 61 20.26 -1.80 -1.70
CA PHE A 61 21.21 -2.78 -1.20
C PHE A 61 20.83 -4.20 -1.63
N GLY A 62 21.86 -5.04 -1.81
CA GLY A 62 21.69 -6.47 -2.04
C GLY A 62 21.10 -6.80 -3.41
N TYR A 63 20.32 -7.88 -3.46
CA TYR A 63 19.89 -8.51 -4.70
C TYR A 63 18.37 -8.64 -4.78
N ALA A 64 17.85 -8.35 -5.96
CA ALA A 64 16.48 -8.66 -6.38
C ALA A 64 16.35 -10.15 -6.75
N ASP A 65 17.42 -10.77 -7.25
CA ASP A 65 17.55 -12.22 -7.48
C ASP A 65 19.03 -12.62 -7.27
N LYS A 66 19.32 -13.27 -6.15
CA LYS A 66 20.69 -13.69 -5.77
C LYS A 66 21.27 -14.68 -6.77
N GLU A 67 20.48 -15.66 -7.22
CA GLU A 67 20.95 -16.75 -8.09
C GLU A 67 21.29 -16.25 -9.49
N ASN A 68 20.58 -15.21 -9.95
CA ASN A 68 20.84 -14.58 -11.25
C ASN A 68 21.71 -13.33 -11.15
N ASN A 69 22.20 -13.01 -9.96
CA ASN A 69 23.06 -11.85 -9.67
C ASN A 69 22.42 -10.52 -10.16
N ILE A 70 21.09 -10.39 -9.95
CA ILE A 70 20.36 -9.15 -10.23
C ILE A 70 20.36 -8.31 -8.97
N GLU A 71 21.08 -7.21 -8.98
CA GLU A 71 21.15 -6.27 -7.86
C GLU A 71 19.87 -5.46 -7.72
N VAL A 72 19.57 -5.00 -6.50
CA VAL A 72 18.51 -4.01 -6.27
C VAL A 72 19.01 -2.65 -6.76
N ASP A 73 18.20 -2.00 -7.57
CA ASP A 73 18.44 -0.68 -8.13
C ASP A 73 17.21 0.24 -8.06
N GLU A 74 17.30 1.41 -8.65
CA GLU A 74 16.21 2.41 -8.68
C GLU A 74 14.97 1.94 -9.44
N GLN A 75 15.11 0.94 -10.32
CA GLN A 75 14.03 0.37 -11.11
C GLN A 75 13.43 -0.88 -10.46
N THR A 76 14.00 -1.33 -9.35
CA THR A 76 13.49 -2.47 -8.62
C THR A 76 12.15 -2.12 -7.97
N VAL A 77 11.14 -2.92 -8.26
CA VAL A 77 9.82 -2.77 -7.64
C VAL A 77 9.70 -3.73 -6.46
N PHE A 78 8.90 -3.37 -5.47
CA PHE A 78 8.60 -4.20 -4.30
C PHE A 78 7.09 -4.29 -4.07
N ASP A 79 6.65 -5.40 -3.51
CA ASP A 79 5.28 -5.55 -3.02
C ASP A 79 5.12 -4.71 -1.75
N TRP A 80 4.18 -3.76 -1.76
CA TRP A 80 3.97 -2.84 -0.62
C TRP A 80 3.01 -3.40 0.43
N GLY A 81 2.39 -4.53 0.14
CA GLY A 81 1.49 -5.18 1.07
C GLY A 81 0.40 -4.24 1.57
N SER A 82 0.15 -4.26 2.87
CA SER A 82 -0.92 -3.47 3.49
C SER A 82 -0.76 -1.95 3.41
N THR A 83 0.38 -1.43 2.96
CA THR A 83 0.51 -0.01 2.60
C THR A 83 -0.48 0.38 1.49
N SER A 84 -0.89 -0.59 0.66
CA SER A 84 -1.94 -0.44 -0.36
C SER A 84 -3.25 0.13 0.19
N LYS A 85 -3.58 -0.14 1.46
CA LYS A 85 -4.80 0.34 2.10
C LYS A 85 -4.86 1.86 2.21
N LEU A 86 -3.71 2.53 2.22
CA LEU A 86 -3.67 3.99 2.23
C LEU A 86 -4.32 4.59 0.98
N PHE A 87 -4.19 3.93 -0.18
CA PHE A 87 -4.89 4.36 -1.40
C PHE A 87 -6.41 4.24 -1.27
N ILE A 88 -6.90 3.23 -0.53
CA ILE A 88 -8.33 3.10 -0.24
C ILE A 88 -8.79 4.29 0.61
N TRP A 89 -8.08 4.57 1.69
CA TRP A 89 -8.48 5.63 2.62
C TRP A 89 -8.42 7.02 1.98
N ILE A 90 -7.41 7.29 1.15
CA ILE A 90 -7.35 8.52 0.35
C ILE A 90 -8.55 8.61 -0.61
N SER A 91 -8.88 7.54 -1.33
CA SER A 91 -10.03 7.50 -2.24
C SER A 91 -11.36 7.74 -1.50
N VAL A 92 -11.54 7.13 -0.34
CA VAL A 92 -12.71 7.36 0.53
C VAL A 92 -12.79 8.84 0.92
N MET A 93 -11.70 9.41 1.42
CA MET A 93 -11.68 10.80 1.88
C MET A 93 -11.88 11.80 0.74
N GLN A 94 -11.42 11.51 -0.48
CA GLN A 94 -11.74 12.30 -1.67
C GLN A 94 -13.25 12.31 -1.97
N LEU A 95 -13.92 11.18 -1.83
CA LEU A 95 -15.38 11.10 -2.02
C LEU A 95 -16.14 11.78 -0.88
N VAL A 96 -15.63 11.74 0.34
CA VAL A 96 -16.17 12.50 1.48
C VAL A 96 -16.07 14.01 1.24
N GLU A 97 -14.91 14.49 0.81
CA GLU A 97 -14.68 15.90 0.47
C GLU A 97 -15.62 16.40 -0.63
N GLN A 98 -15.95 15.51 -1.60
CA GLN A 98 -16.92 15.76 -2.67
C GLN A 98 -18.39 15.68 -2.21
N GLY A 99 -18.65 15.32 -0.95
CA GLY A 99 -20.01 15.13 -0.42
C GLY A 99 -20.76 13.93 -1.01
N LYS A 100 -20.03 12.97 -1.58
CA LYS A 100 -20.59 11.75 -2.19
C LYS A 100 -20.66 10.58 -1.23
N LEU A 101 -19.87 10.61 -0.16
CA LEU A 101 -19.79 9.58 0.87
C LEU A 101 -19.79 10.25 2.24
N ASP A 102 -20.53 9.70 3.17
CA ASP A 102 -20.55 10.08 4.58
C ASP A 102 -19.89 8.95 5.40
N LEU A 103 -18.95 9.30 6.26
CA LEU A 103 -18.19 8.34 7.05
C LEU A 103 -19.06 7.62 8.10
N GLU A 104 -20.15 8.25 8.54
CA GLU A 104 -21.04 7.73 9.57
C GLU A 104 -22.33 7.09 9.02
N GLU A 105 -22.57 7.19 7.71
CA GLU A 105 -23.67 6.55 7.03
C GLU A 105 -23.49 5.02 7.01
N ASP A 106 -24.60 4.29 7.08
CA ASP A 106 -24.60 2.82 6.90
C ASP A 106 -24.11 2.47 5.49
N ILE A 107 -23.02 1.69 5.41
CA ILE A 107 -22.40 1.32 4.14
C ILE A 107 -23.33 0.54 3.21
N ARG A 108 -24.41 -0.07 3.73
CA ARG A 108 -25.45 -0.74 2.93
C ARG A 108 -26.10 0.20 1.94
N ASN A 109 -26.16 1.52 2.24
CA ASN A 109 -26.71 2.52 1.36
C ASN A 109 -25.84 2.82 0.12
N TYR A 110 -24.58 2.40 0.13
CA TYR A 110 -23.63 2.56 -0.98
C TYR A 110 -23.40 1.28 -1.78
N LEU A 111 -23.88 0.14 -1.29
CA LEU A 111 -23.69 -1.17 -1.88
C LEU A 111 -24.92 -1.59 -2.69
N PRO A 112 -24.79 -2.53 -3.65
CA PRO A 112 -25.94 -3.16 -4.29
C PRO A 112 -26.88 -3.82 -3.26
N ASP A 113 -28.17 -3.87 -3.58
CA ASP A 113 -29.17 -4.51 -2.73
C ASP A 113 -28.74 -5.94 -2.35
N ASP A 114 -28.89 -6.30 -1.10
CA ASP A 114 -28.56 -7.63 -0.56
C ASP A 114 -27.09 -8.05 -0.77
N PHE A 115 -26.16 -7.12 -0.97
CA PHE A 115 -24.73 -7.43 -1.13
C PHE A 115 -24.16 -8.10 0.11
N LEU A 116 -24.36 -7.49 1.30
CA LEU A 116 -23.93 -8.07 2.58
C LEU A 116 -24.96 -9.11 3.06
N LYS A 117 -24.51 -10.36 3.11
CA LYS A 117 -25.33 -11.50 3.52
C LYS A 117 -24.90 -12.00 4.89
N ASN A 118 -25.85 -12.62 5.61
CA ASN A 118 -25.56 -13.35 6.86
C ASN A 118 -24.84 -12.49 7.92
N LEU A 119 -25.20 -11.21 8.05
CA LEU A 119 -24.75 -10.39 9.16
C LEU A 119 -25.32 -10.95 10.46
N THR A 120 -24.49 -10.95 11.51
CA THR A 120 -24.87 -11.46 12.84
C THR A 120 -25.61 -10.41 13.65
N TYR A 121 -25.32 -9.14 13.41
CA TYR A 121 -25.83 -8.00 14.17
C TYR A 121 -26.64 -7.08 13.24
N ASP A 122 -27.69 -6.47 13.79
CA ASP A 122 -28.51 -5.46 13.08
C ASP A 122 -27.88 -4.06 13.12
N THR A 123 -26.83 -3.89 13.92
CA THR A 123 -26.10 -2.63 14.07
C THR A 123 -25.55 -2.16 12.73
N GLU A 124 -25.68 -0.87 12.46
CA GLU A 124 -25.14 -0.23 11.26
C GLU A 124 -23.64 -0.40 11.17
N ILE A 125 -23.16 -0.68 9.98
CA ILE A 125 -21.72 -0.71 9.67
C ILE A 125 -21.42 0.57 8.91
N THR A 126 -20.51 1.38 9.42
CA THR A 126 -20.10 2.65 8.80
C THR A 126 -18.73 2.55 8.13
N MET A 127 -18.41 3.53 7.29
CA MET A 127 -17.07 3.60 6.70
C MET A 127 -15.98 3.73 7.78
N ILE A 128 -16.25 4.46 8.88
CA ILE A 128 -15.31 4.53 10.02
C ILE A 128 -15.03 3.15 10.59
N HIS A 129 -16.04 2.29 10.72
CA HIS A 129 -15.84 0.92 11.20
C HIS A 129 -14.92 0.10 10.27
N LEU A 130 -14.99 0.31 8.95
CA LEU A 130 -14.05 -0.32 8.00
C LEU A 130 -12.64 0.23 8.13
N MET A 131 -12.48 1.56 8.19
CA MET A 131 -11.19 2.25 8.29
C MET A 131 -10.44 1.92 9.58
N THR A 132 -11.17 1.72 10.68
CA THR A 132 -10.60 1.40 12.00
C THR A 132 -10.58 -0.10 12.31
N HIS A 133 -10.97 -0.93 11.33
CA HIS A 133 -11.09 -2.39 11.50
C HIS A 133 -12.04 -2.81 12.63
N GLN A 134 -13.13 -2.08 12.78
CA GLN A 134 -14.15 -2.31 13.82
C GLN A 134 -15.51 -2.78 13.26
N ALA A 135 -15.56 -3.18 11.99
CA ALA A 135 -16.79 -3.70 11.39
C ALA A 135 -17.18 -5.10 11.87
N GLY A 136 -16.32 -5.76 12.63
CA GLY A 136 -16.58 -7.03 13.27
C GLY A 136 -16.42 -8.26 12.39
N PHE A 137 -15.92 -8.14 11.17
CA PHE A 137 -15.67 -9.26 10.26
C PHE A 137 -14.47 -10.08 10.69
N GLN A 138 -14.59 -11.40 10.60
CA GLN A 138 -13.48 -12.33 10.77
C GLN A 138 -12.45 -12.10 9.65
N GLU A 139 -11.15 -12.24 9.98
CA GLU A 139 -10.11 -12.23 8.95
C GLU A 139 -10.24 -13.49 8.07
N THR A 140 -10.09 -13.27 6.77
CA THR A 140 -10.07 -14.33 5.77
C THR A 140 -8.65 -14.56 5.29
N TYR A 141 -8.09 -15.71 5.63
CA TYR A 141 -6.79 -16.12 5.14
C TYR A 141 -6.93 -16.74 3.74
N PHE A 142 -5.89 -16.58 2.91
CA PHE A 142 -5.74 -17.29 1.62
C PHE A 142 -6.75 -16.93 0.53
N ILE A 143 -7.15 -15.66 0.44
CA ILE A 143 -7.86 -15.18 -0.74
C ILE A 143 -6.84 -14.87 -1.84
N GLN A 144 -6.00 -15.85 -2.17
CA GLN A 144 -4.91 -15.73 -3.14
C GLN A 144 -4.88 -16.96 -4.05
N THR A 145 -4.38 -16.76 -5.27
CA THR A 145 -4.13 -17.81 -6.24
C THR A 145 -2.77 -17.61 -6.90
N ALA A 146 -2.19 -18.72 -7.39
CA ALA A 146 -1.00 -18.68 -8.24
C ALA A 146 -1.35 -18.55 -9.75
N ASP A 147 -2.62 -18.70 -10.12
CA ASP A 147 -3.11 -18.59 -11.50
C ASP A 147 -3.83 -17.25 -11.70
N GLU A 148 -3.25 -16.37 -12.50
CA GLU A 148 -3.85 -15.04 -12.79
C GLU A 148 -5.20 -15.15 -13.49
N ASN A 149 -5.50 -16.27 -14.15
CA ASN A 149 -6.76 -16.48 -14.85
C ASN A 149 -7.94 -16.79 -13.91
N GLU A 150 -7.66 -17.09 -12.64
CA GLU A 150 -8.70 -17.28 -11.62
C GLU A 150 -9.17 -15.94 -11.01
N ILE A 151 -8.45 -14.84 -11.25
CA ILE A 151 -8.84 -13.54 -10.75
C ILE A 151 -10.13 -13.05 -11.40
N CYS A 152 -11.08 -12.66 -10.59
CA CYS A 152 -12.38 -12.14 -10.97
C CYS A 152 -12.55 -10.66 -10.57
N SER A 153 -13.72 -10.08 -10.82
CA SER A 153 -14.01 -8.71 -10.37
C SER A 153 -13.97 -8.58 -8.85
N LEU A 154 -13.73 -7.36 -8.37
CA LEU A 154 -13.72 -7.10 -6.92
C LEU A 154 -15.07 -7.43 -6.28
N GLU A 155 -16.18 -7.11 -6.97
CA GLU A 155 -17.54 -7.45 -6.54
C GLU A 155 -17.72 -8.96 -6.35
N GLU A 156 -17.31 -9.76 -7.34
CA GLU A 156 -17.41 -11.21 -7.29
C GLU A 156 -16.51 -11.80 -6.19
N ALA A 157 -15.29 -11.32 -6.07
CA ALA A 157 -14.35 -11.74 -5.04
C ALA A 157 -14.92 -11.49 -3.62
N LEU A 158 -15.46 -10.30 -3.38
CA LEU A 158 -16.02 -9.95 -2.09
C LEU A 158 -17.31 -10.74 -1.76
N SER A 159 -18.22 -10.88 -2.73
CA SER A 159 -19.47 -11.62 -2.52
C SER A 159 -19.26 -13.11 -2.31
N SER A 160 -18.26 -13.70 -3.00
CA SER A 160 -17.92 -15.13 -2.89
C SER A 160 -17.18 -15.48 -1.60
N HIS A 161 -16.44 -14.52 -1.03
CA HIS A 161 -15.56 -14.73 0.12
C HIS A 161 -15.98 -13.90 1.35
N GLN A 162 -17.24 -13.52 1.45
CA GLN A 162 -17.70 -12.76 2.61
C GLN A 162 -17.46 -13.54 3.91
N PRO A 163 -16.67 -12.99 4.86
CA PRO A 163 -16.41 -13.61 6.14
C PRO A 163 -17.62 -13.52 7.07
N LYS A 164 -17.61 -14.30 8.13
CA LYS A 164 -18.58 -14.15 9.21
C LYS A 164 -18.32 -12.83 9.96
N GLN A 165 -19.40 -12.18 10.34
CA GLN A 165 -19.36 -11.11 11.32
C GLN A 165 -19.40 -11.75 12.72
N ILE A 166 -18.35 -11.57 13.52
CA ILE A 166 -18.16 -12.22 14.82
C ILE A 166 -18.20 -11.24 15.99
N TYR A 167 -18.02 -9.96 15.74
CA TYR A 167 -18.15 -8.89 16.71
C TYR A 167 -19.19 -7.88 16.25
N GLU A 168 -19.85 -7.25 17.21
CA GLU A 168 -20.72 -6.12 16.93
C GLU A 168 -19.89 -4.92 16.43
N PRO A 169 -20.33 -4.20 15.38
CA PRO A 169 -19.62 -3.03 14.88
C PRO A 169 -19.32 -2.01 15.96
N GLY A 170 -18.09 -1.52 16.01
CA GLY A 170 -17.60 -0.54 17.00
C GLY A 170 -17.04 -1.14 18.30
N GLU A 171 -17.28 -2.42 18.60
CA GLU A 171 -16.89 -3.01 19.88
C GLU A 171 -15.43 -3.48 19.93
N VAL A 172 -14.92 -4.06 18.84
CA VAL A 172 -13.59 -4.69 18.81
C VAL A 172 -12.82 -4.30 17.55
N THR A 173 -11.59 -3.86 17.71
CA THR A 173 -10.65 -3.70 16.60
C THR A 173 -10.12 -5.07 16.18
N ALA A 174 -10.61 -5.59 15.06
CA ALA A 174 -10.21 -6.85 14.45
C ALA A 174 -9.78 -6.60 13.01
N TYR A 175 -8.48 -6.65 12.75
CA TYR A 175 -7.94 -6.38 11.42
C TYR A 175 -8.62 -7.23 10.35
N SER A 176 -9.08 -6.58 9.28
CA SER A 176 -9.80 -7.26 8.20
C SER A 176 -9.35 -6.75 6.83
N ASN A 177 -8.69 -7.62 6.06
CA ASN A 177 -8.36 -7.34 4.66
C ASN A 177 -9.63 -7.29 3.80
N TRP A 178 -10.58 -8.18 4.08
CA TRP A 178 -11.87 -8.17 3.38
C TRP A 178 -12.63 -6.86 3.62
N GLY A 179 -12.67 -6.38 4.87
CA GLY A 179 -13.30 -5.09 5.20
C GLY A 179 -12.65 -3.90 4.50
N ALA A 180 -11.32 -3.89 4.38
CA ALA A 180 -10.61 -2.86 3.63
C ALA A 180 -10.94 -2.93 2.12
N ALA A 181 -10.97 -4.13 1.53
CA ALA A 181 -11.35 -4.30 0.13
C ALA A 181 -12.82 -3.95 -0.13
N LEU A 182 -13.72 -4.18 0.84
CA LEU A 182 -15.11 -3.72 0.79
C LEU A 182 -15.18 -2.19 0.70
N ALA A 183 -14.35 -1.47 1.45
CA ALA A 183 -14.28 -0.01 1.33
C ALA A 183 -13.84 0.43 -0.08
N ALA A 184 -12.90 -0.29 -0.71
CA ALA A 184 -12.52 -0.04 -2.10
C ALA A 184 -13.68 -0.30 -3.09
N PHE A 185 -14.46 -1.34 -2.87
CA PHE A 185 -15.67 -1.60 -3.67
C PHE A 185 -16.75 -0.50 -3.48
N ILE A 186 -16.88 0.03 -2.28
CA ILE A 186 -17.75 1.19 -2.04
C ILE A 186 -17.24 2.41 -2.84
N VAL A 187 -15.93 2.60 -2.97
CA VAL A 187 -15.36 3.63 -3.86
C VAL A 187 -15.81 3.40 -5.30
N GLU A 188 -15.80 2.17 -5.82
CA GLU A 188 -16.34 1.85 -7.15
C GLU A 188 -17.83 2.20 -7.27
N CYS A 189 -18.64 1.75 -6.32
CA CYS A 189 -20.09 1.99 -6.32
C CYS A 189 -20.43 3.48 -6.32
N VAL A 190 -19.77 4.27 -5.48
CA VAL A 190 -20.05 5.70 -5.29
C VAL A 190 -19.50 6.54 -6.43
N SER A 191 -18.32 6.21 -6.96
CA SER A 191 -17.67 6.95 -8.05
C SER A 191 -18.18 6.55 -9.44
N GLY A 192 -18.70 5.32 -9.57
CA GLY A 192 -19.05 4.73 -10.87
C GLY A 192 -17.82 4.39 -11.73
N THR A 193 -16.64 4.24 -11.12
CA THR A 193 -15.35 4.00 -11.77
C THR A 193 -14.69 2.79 -11.12
N ASP A 194 -14.11 1.90 -11.93
CA ASP A 194 -13.29 0.79 -11.44
C ASP A 194 -12.20 1.29 -10.47
N TYR A 195 -11.93 0.56 -9.41
CA TYR A 195 -11.01 1.01 -8.35
C TYR A 195 -9.59 1.26 -8.87
N VAL A 196 -9.10 0.41 -9.76
CA VAL A 196 -7.77 0.59 -10.36
C VAL A 196 -7.72 1.90 -11.15
N GLU A 197 -8.72 2.14 -12.01
CA GLU A 197 -8.84 3.38 -12.78
C GLU A 197 -8.99 4.60 -11.87
N TYR A 198 -9.78 4.47 -10.78
CA TYR A 198 -9.95 5.55 -9.80
C TYR A 198 -8.62 5.95 -9.17
N VAL A 199 -7.83 4.98 -8.71
CA VAL A 199 -6.53 5.21 -8.06
C VAL A 199 -5.52 5.81 -9.03
N HIS A 200 -5.42 5.28 -10.25
CA HIS A 200 -4.54 5.84 -11.27
C HIS A 200 -4.87 7.32 -11.52
N LYS A 201 -6.10 7.63 -11.81
CA LYS A 201 -6.54 8.98 -12.17
C LYS A 201 -6.47 9.99 -11.04
N ASN A 202 -6.82 9.57 -9.81
CA ASN A 202 -7.00 10.49 -8.69
C ASN A 202 -5.85 10.49 -7.68
N ILE A 203 -4.90 9.52 -7.79
CA ILE A 203 -3.76 9.43 -6.89
C ILE A 203 -2.45 9.36 -7.68
N PHE A 204 -2.25 8.35 -8.53
CA PHE A 204 -0.96 8.13 -9.20
C PHE A 204 -0.61 9.25 -10.19
N GLU A 205 -1.52 9.59 -11.10
CA GLU A 205 -1.30 10.66 -12.09
C GLU A 205 -1.05 12.03 -11.43
N PRO A 206 -1.87 12.50 -10.44
CA PRO A 206 -1.61 13.77 -9.79
C PRO A 206 -0.27 13.84 -9.05
N LEU A 207 0.25 12.70 -8.58
CA LEU A 207 1.53 12.61 -7.88
C LEU A 207 2.72 12.33 -8.82
N GLY A 208 2.47 11.96 -10.08
CA GLY A 208 3.51 11.53 -11.02
C GLY A 208 4.13 10.17 -10.65
N MET A 209 3.33 9.27 -10.05
CA MET A 209 3.75 7.90 -9.73
C MET A 209 3.68 7.03 -10.99
N GLU A 210 4.75 7.08 -11.78
CA GLU A 210 4.79 6.44 -13.10
C GLU A 210 5.24 4.97 -13.06
N HIS A 211 5.60 4.45 -11.90
CA HIS A 211 6.17 3.10 -11.72
C HIS A 211 5.47 2.33 -10.61
N THR A 212 4.14 2.47 -10.52
CA THR A 212 3.30 1.81 -9.52
C THR A 212 2.10 1.14 -10.17
N SER A 213 1.80 -0.08 -9.76
CA SER A 213 0.61 -0.86 -10.12
C SER A 213 -0.20 -1.15 -8.87
N ILE A 214 -1.53 -1.22 -9.00
CA ILE A 214 -2.45 -1.59 -7.92
C ILE A 214 -3.36 -2.75 -8.32
N GLY A 215 -3.41 -3.11 -9.60
CA GLY A 215 -4.27 -4.18 -10.13
C GLY A 215 -3.90 -5.56 -9.62
N ALA A 216 -4.88 -6.45 -9.52
CA ALA A 216 -4.72 -7.80 -8.98
C ALA A 216 -3.67 -8.63 -9.75
N THR A 217 -3.50 -8.40 -11.04
CA THR A 217 -2.58 -9.13 -11.93
C THR A 217 -1.52 -8.24 -12.55
N TYR A 218 -1.37 -7.01 -12.04
CA TYR A 218 -0.44 -5.98 -12.52
C TYR A 218 -0.62 -5.60 -13.99
N GLN A 219 -1.79 -5.90 -14.58
CA GLN A 219 -2.10 -5.60 -15.99
C GLN A 219 -2.34 -4.12 -16.24
N ASP A 220 -2.62 -3.37 -15.19
CA ASP A 220 -2.75 -1.92 -15.20
C ASP A 220 -1.42 -1.21 -15.49
N HIS A 221 -0.26 -1.91 -15.36
CA HIS A 221 1.05 -1.33 -15.63
C HIS A 221 2.07 -2.37 -16.16
N ALA A 222 2.18 -2.49 -17.48
CA ALA A 222 3.02 -3.51 -18.14
C ALA A 222 4.50 -3.46 -17.73
N TRP A 223 5.06 -2.27 -17.52
CA TRP A 223 6.45 -2.14 -17.09
C TRP A 223 6.63 -2.67 -15.65
N VAL A 224 5.73 -2.32 -14.72
CA VAL A 224 5.79 -2.81 -13.33
C VAL A 224 5.66 -4.33 -13.30
N LYS A 225 4.71 -4.91 -14.07
CA LYS A 225 4.58 -6.37 -14.21
C LYS A 225 5.89 -7.01 -14.66
N ALA A 226 6.52 -6.46 -15.70
CA ALA A 226 7.81 -6.98 -16.21
C ALA A 226 8.95 -6.84 -15.20
N GLN A 227 8.98 -5.80 -14.37
CA GLN A 227 9.98 -5.67 -13.30
C GLN A 227 9.70 -6.65 -12.16
N ARG A 228 8.42 -6.81 -11.76
CA ARG A 228 8.03 -7.76 -10.71
C ARG A 228 8.40 -9.20 -11.04
N GLU A 229 8.31 -9.59 -12.31
CA GLU A 229 8.70 -10.91 -12.80
C GLU A 229 10.20 -11.21 -12.67
N LYS A 230 11.05 -10.19 -12.53
CA LYS A 230 12.50 -10.35 -12.32
C LYS A 230 12.87 -10.65 -10.87
N LEU A 231 11.96 -10.37 -9.93
CA LEU A 231 12.23 -10.56 -8.51
C LEU A 231 12.21 -12.04 -8.14
N ALA A 232 13.11 -12.43 -7.25
CA ALA A 232 13.02 -13.64 -6.46
C ALA A 232 12.64 -13.29 -5.03
N CYS A 233 11.78 -14.09 -4.42
CA CYS A 233 11.43 -13.94 -3.02
C CYS A 233 12.24 -14.91 -2.17
N TYR A 234 12.60 -14.47 -0.97
CA TYR A 234 13.39 -15.23 0.00
C TYR A 234 12.64 -15.23 1.33
N ASP A 235 12.74 -16.32 2.06
CA ASP A 235 12.22 -16.40 3.42
C ASP A 235 13.22 -15.80 4.43
N THR A 236 12.85 -15.81 5.70
CA THR A 236 13.69 -15.26 6.79
C THR A 236 14.96 -16.06 7.08
N SER A 237 15.12 -17.25 6.48
CA SER A 237 16.37 -18.04 6.53
C SER A 237 17.28 -17.73 5.34
N GLY A 238 16.83 -16.90 4.39
CA GLY A 238 17.53 -16.58 3.17
C GLY A 238 17.37 -17.62 2.05
N GLU A 239 16.46 -18.58 2.22
CA GLU A 239 16.13 -19.59 1.22
C GLU A 239 15.11 -19.03 0.21
N LYS A 240 15.33 -19.38 -1.08
CA LYS A 240 14.46 -18.91 -2.16
C LYS A 240 13.07 -19.55 -2.08
N VAL A 241 12.04 -18.72 -2.10
CA VAL A 241 10.65 -19.16 -2.20
C VAL A 241 10.34 -19.63 -3.62
N PRO A 242 9.79 -20.85 -3.82
CA PRO A 242 9.41 -21.34 -5.14
C PRO A 242 8.45 -20.41 -5.89
N GLY A 243 8.56 -20.36 -7.22
CA GLY A 243 7.67 -19.54 -8.05
C GLY A 243 7.85 -18.04 -7.90
N LYS A 244 9.01 -17.60 -7.36
CA LYS A 244 9.29 -16.17 -7.09
C LYS A 244 8.28 -15.51 -6.15
N GLY A 245 7.49 -16.28 -5.39
CA GLY A 245 6.43 -15.78 -4.50
C GLY A 245 5.33 -15.01 -5.23
N MET A 246 5.10 -15.28 -6.52
CA MET A 246 4.02 -14.66 -7.29
C MET A 246 2.68 -15.26 -6.89
N TYR A 247 1.91 -14.49 -6.16
CA TYR A 247 0.53 -14.80 -5.83
C TYR A 247 -0.34 -13.58 -6.16
N TYR A 248 -1.50 -13.86 -6.73
CA TYR A 248 -2.50 -12.86 -7.08
C TYR A 248 -3.59 -12.85 -6.00
N THR A 249 -3.97 -11.68 -5.54
CA THR A 249 -4.92 -11.55 -4.45
C THR A 249 -6.29 -11.13 -5.00
N PHE A 250 -7.34 -11.91 -4.70
CA PHE A 250 -8.70 -11.59 -5.12
C PHE A 250 -9.19 -10.25 -4.55
N ILE A 251 -8.87 -9.97 -3.30
CA ILE A 251 -9.16 -8.70 -2.63
C ILE A 251 -7.99 -7.72 -2.75
N TYR A 252 -7.48 -7.56 -3.95
CA TYR A 252 -6.26 -6.85 -4.32
C TYR A 252 -6.12 -5.43 -3.72
N PRO A 253 -7.17 -4.61 -3.53
CA PRO A 253 -6.99 -3.29 -2.97
C PRO A 253 -6.35 -3.30 -1.58
N ALA A 254 -6.54 -4.40 -0.84
CA ALA A 254 -6.04 -4.53 0.52
C ALA A 254 -4.52 -4.79 0.61
N GLY A 255 -3.84 -5.14 -0.51
CA GLY A 255 -2.43 -5.50 -0.38
C GLY A 255 -1.63 -5.71 -1.66
N SER A 256 -2.13 -5.39 -2.85
CA SER A 256 -1.45 -5.74 -4.12
C SER A 256 -0.64 -4.61 -4.75
N ALA A 257 -0.51 -3.45 -4.12
CA ALA A 257 0.31 -2.40 -4.70
C ALA A 257 1.78 -2.83 -4.82
N VAL A 258 2.35 -2.57 -5.99
CA VAL A 258 3.74 -2.85 -6.33
C VAL A 258 4.32 -1.63 -7.01
N GLY A 259 5.50 -1.21 -6.59
CA GLY A 259 6.14 -0.04 -7.20
C GLY A 259 7.57 0.17 -6.73
N THR A 260 8.19 1.22 -7.24
CA THR A 260 9.54 1.64 -6.88
C THR A 260 9.56 2.40 -5.55
N ILE A 261 10.72 2.43 -4.90
CA ILE A 261 10.91 3.24 -3.68
C ILE A 261 10.68 4.73 -3.94
N SER A 262 10.98 5.22 -5.13
CA SER A 262 10.80 6.63 -5.50
C SER A 262 9.33 7.02 -5.55
N ASP A 263 8.47 6.17 -6.13
CA ASP A 263 7.03 6.41 -6.12
C ASP A 263 6.43 6.32 -4.71
N LEU A 264 6.87 5.32 -3.92
CA LEU A 264 6.44 5.20 -2.52
C LEU A 264 6.84 6.43 -1.70
N LEU A 265 8.06 6.93 -1.90
CA LEU A 265 8.54 8.16 -1.26
C LEU A 265 7.70 9.38 -1.67
N THR A 266 7.40 9.52 -2.96
CA THR A 266 6.54 10.58 -3.48
C THR A 266 5.17 10.56 -2.81
N PHE A 267 4.55 9.38 -2.73
CA PHE A 267 3.29 9.20 -2.03
C PHE A 267 3.39 9.55 -0.54
N ALA A 268 4.38 9.01 0.15
CA ALA A 268 4.58 9.25 1.58
C ALA A 268 4.78 10.74 1.90
N GLN A 269 5.55 11.45 1.07
CA GLN A 269 5.73 12.90 1.22
C GLN A 269 4.42 13.67 0.97
N ALA A 270 3.61 13.25 -0.01
CA ALA A 270 2.35 13.92 -0.32
C ALA A 270 1.32 13.82 0.80
N ILE A 271 1.29 12.69 1.52
CA ILE A 271 0.35 12.46 2.63
C ILE A 271 0.92 12.81 4.01
N THR A 272 2.16 13.31 4.07
CA THR A 272 2.72 13.85 5.32
C THR A 272 2.30 15.30 5.48
N PRO A 273 1.55 15.67 6.52
CA PRO A 273 1.10 17.06 6.72
C PRO A 273 2.29 18.03 6.72
N ASN A 274 2.18 19.09 5.92
CA ASN A 274 3.21 20.13 5.82
C ASN A 274 2.54 21.47 5.50
N GLU A 275 2.64 22.43 6.41
CA GLU A 275 2.04 23.76 6.25
C GLU A 275 2.50 24.51 4.97
N ASN A 276 3.70 24.21 4.48
CA ASN A 276 4.28 24.85 3.30
C ASN A 276 4.02 24.09 1.99
N LYS A 277 3.51 22.86 2.06
CA LYS A 277 3.24 22.00 0.90
C LYS A 277 1.89 21.30 1.11
N PRO A 278 0.79 21.91 0.64
CA PRO A 278 -0.52 21.28 0.71
C PRO A 278 -0.54 19.96 -0.07
N CYS A 279 -1.29 18.99 0.45
CA CYS A 279 -1.46 17.70 -0.22
C CYS A 279 -2.20 17.90 -1.55
N PRO A 280 -1.64 17.49 -2.69
CA PRO A 280 -2.28 17.68 -3.99
C PRO A 280 -3.49 16.75 -4.24
N LEU A 281 -3.74 15.81 -3.33
CA LEU A 281 -4.81 14.82 -3.44
C LEU A 281 -6.14 15.32 -2.88
N PHE A 282 -6.15 16.43 -2.14
CA PHE A 282 -7.32 17.03 -1.51
C PHE A 282 -7.45 18.50 -1.85
N GLU A 283 -8.69 18.98 -1.93
CA GLU A 283 -8.97 20.42 -2.11
C GLU A 283 -8.77 21.19 -0.79
N LYS A 284 -9.00 20.52 0.35
CA LYS A 284 -8.89 21.09 1.69
C LYS A 284 -7.80 20.38 2.47
N GLN A 285 -6.92 21.16 3.08
CA GLN A 285 -5.83 20.62 3.90
C GLN A 285 -6.36 19.82 5.11
N GLU A 286 -7.48 20.26 5.70
CA GLU A 286 -8.11 19.60 6.85
C GLU A 286 -8.58 18.16 6.53
N THR A 287 -8.74 17.81 5.27
CA THR A 287 -9.10 16.43 4.87
C THR A 287 -7.95 15.45 5.09
N LEU A 288 -6.72 15.93 5.08
CA LEU A 288 -5.53 15.12 5.38
C LEU A 288 -5.28 14.99 6.89
N GLU A 289 -5.66 15.99 7.68
CA GLU A 289 -5.45 16.08 9.15
C GLU A 289 -6.54 15.33 9.92
#